data_c6b2752e95a29bb1806e297f242d2db0
#
_entry.id   c6b2752e95a29bb1806e297f242d2db0
#
_cell.length_a   1.000
_cell.length_b   1.000
_cell.length_c   1.000
_cell.angle_alpha   90.00
_cell.angle_beta   90.00
_cell.angle_gamma   90.00
#
_symmetry.space_group_name_H-M   'P 1'
#
loop_
_entity.id
_entity.type
_entity.pdbx_description
1 polymer ?
#
loop_
_entity_poly.entity_id
_entity_poly.type
_entity_poly.pdbx_seq_one_letter_code
_entity_poly.pdbx_strand_id
1 'polypeptide(L)'
;MGVFLALVLVFSGVAVGALEQREGRPVPQPVPFSHAFHAGGLGLSCRYCHSAVEYAPYAGLPPTETCMTCHLYVKPDSPNLALVR
;
A
#
# COMPACT_ATOMS: atom_id res chain seq x y z
N MET A 1 -6.17 -37.36 -22.87
CA MET A 1 -5.16 -36.26 -22.86
C MET A 1 -5.78 -34.90 -23.09
N GLY A 2 -6.75 -34.75 -24.03
CA GLY A 2 -7.39 -33.44 -24.31
C GLY A 2 -8.19 -32.83 -23.16
N VAL A 3 -8.96 -33.63 -22.41
CA VAL A 3 -9.76 -33.17 -21.27
C VAL A 3 -8.89 -32.62 -20.14
N PHE A 4 -7.77 -33.30 -19.83
CA PHE A 4 -6.83 -32.83 -18.81
C PHE A 4 -6.20 -31.48 -19.17
N LEU A 5 -5.77 -31.34 -20.43
CA LEU A 5 -5.20 -30.07 -20.90
C LEU A 5 -6.24 -28.94 -20.83
N ALA A 6 -7.48 -29.19 -21.24
CA ALA A 6 -8.55 -28.20 -21.15
C ALA A 6 -8.84 -27.76 -19.71
N LEU A 7 -8.86 -28.69 -18.75
CA LEU A 7 -9.04 -28.39 -17.34
C LEU A 7 -7.88 -27.54 -16.78
N VAL A 8 -6.64 -27.83 -17.15
CA VAL A 8 -5.48 -27.05 -16.74
C VAL A 8 -5.56 -25.62 -17.27
N LEU A 9 -5.94 -25.43 -18.53
CA LEU A 9 -6.07 -24.09 -19.13
C LEU A 9 -7.19 -23.29 -18.47
N VAL A 10 -8.34 -23.91 -18.22
CA VAL A 10 -9.47 -23.24 -17.53
C VAL A 10 -9.07 -22.87 -16.11
N PHE A 11 -8.42 -23.76 -15.36
CA PHE A 11 -8.02 -23.49 -13.99
C PHE A 11 -6.96 -22.37 -13.91
N SER A 12 -6.00 -22.39 -14.85
CA SER A 12 -4.99 -21.32 -14.95
C SER A 12 -5.61 -19.97 -15.29
N GLY A 13 -6.56 -19.94 -16.24
CA GLY A 13 -7.26 -18.71 -16.60
C GLY A 13 -8.09 -18.14 -15.46
N VAL A 14 -8.79 -18.99 -14.70
CA VAL A 14 -9.56 -18.57 -13.52
C VAL A 14 -8.64 -18.04 -12.42
N ALA A 15 -7.51 -18.72 -12.18
CA ALA A 15 -6.54 -18.29 -11.17
C ALA A 15 -5.90 -16.93 -11.51
N VAL A 16 -5.49 -16.74 -12.77
CA VAL A 16 -4.93 -15.46 -13.22
C VAL A 16 -5.98 -14.34 -13.11
N GLY A 17 -7.20 -14.56 -13.59
CA GLY A 17 -8.28 -13.59 -13.49
C GLY A 17 -8.63 -13.22 -12.05
N ALA A 18 -8.55 -14.17 -11.11
CA ALA A 18 -8.78 -13.90 -9.70
C ALA A 18 -7.65 -13.06 -9.07
N LEU A 19 -6.41 -13.20 -9.54
CA LEU A 19 -5.28 -12.37 -9.10
C LEU A 19 -5.39 -10.95 -9.65
N GLU A 20 -5.70 -10.77 -10.92
CA GLU A 20 -5.90 -9.46 -11.56
C GLU A 20 -7.03 -8.66 -10.90
N GLN A 21 -8.11 -9.32 -10.47
CA GLN A 21 -9.21 -8.67 -9.77
C GLN A 21 -8.83 -8.08 -8.40
N ARG A 22 -7.69 -8.46 -7.84
CA ARG A 22 -7.19 -7.90 -6.56
C ARG A 22 -6.42 -6.62 -6.76
N GLU A 23 -5.88 -6.39 -7.95
CA GLU A 23 -5.18 -5.15 -8.27
C GLU A 23 -6.17 -3.97 -8.32
N GLY A 24 -5.74 -2.84 -7.81
CA GLY A 24 -6.54 -1.62 -7.79
C GLY A 24 -7.68 -1.59 -6.76
N ARG A 25 -7.89 -2.62 -5.96
CA ARG A 25 -8.88 -2.57 -4.88
C ARG A 25 -8.36 -1.79 -3.68
N PRO A 26 -9.15 -0.85 -3.14
CA PRO A 26 -8.79 -0.18 -1.89
C PRO A 26 -8.64 -1.20 -0.77
N VAL A 27 -7.48 -1.21 -0.12
CA VAL A 27 -7.25 -2.00 1.08
C VAL A 27 -7.63 -1.15 2.30
N PRO A 28 -8.47 -1.66 3.23
CA PRO A 28 -8.76 -0.95 4.46
C PRO A 28 -7.47 -0.59 5.20
N GLN A 29 -7.30 0.69 5.50
CA GLN A 29 -6.11 1.18 6.20
C GLN A 29 -6.36 1.15 7.71
N PRO A 30 -5.51 0.50 8.50
CA PRO A 30 -5.66 0.49 9.96
C PRO A 30 -5.40 1.87 10.58
N VAL A 31 -4.58 2.70 9.90
CA VAL A 31 -4.30 4.08 10.29
C VAL A 31 -4.98 5.00 9.27
N PRO A 32 -5.84 5.93 9.69
CA PRO A 32 -6.49 6.89 8.81
C PRO A 32 -5.47 7.91 8.30
N PHE A 33 -4.84 7.62 7.17
CA PHE A 33 -3.82 8.43 6.54
C PHE A 33 -4.39 9.17 5.31
N SER A 34 -4.15 10.47 5.21
CA SER A 34 -4.55 11.29 4.07
C SER A 34 -3.37 11.71 3.22
N HIS A 35 -3.24 11.12 2.03
CA HIS A 35 -2.26 11.58 1.02
C HIS A 35 -2.52 13.02 0.58
N ALA A 36 -3.78 13.41 0.42
CA ALA A 36 -4.15 14.76 0.03
C ALA A 36 -3.64 15.81 1.02
N PHE A 37 -3.65 15.52 2.31
CA PHE A 37 -3.12 16.42 3.32
C PHE A 37 -1.59 16.43 3.33
N HIS A 38 -0.94 15.26 3.39
CA HIS A 38 0.52 15.17 3.54
C HIS A 38 1.27 15.56 2.25
N ALA A 39 0.89 15.01 1.12
CA ALA A 39 1.54 15.32 -0.15
C ALA A 39 1.00 16.62 -0.78
N GLY A 40 -0.32 16.80 -0.76
CA GLY A 40 -0.95 17.98 -1.34
C GLY A 40 -0.84 19.22 -0.46
N GLY A 41 -1.27 19.12 0.80
CA GLY A 41 -1.32 20.26 1.71
C GLY A 41 0.04 20.66 2.28
N LEU A 42 0.85 19.69 2.70
CA LEU A 42 2.18 19.95 3.29
C LEU A 42 3.33 19.92 2.26
N GLY A 43 3.06 19.47 1.03
CA GLY A 43 4.08 19.39 -0.02
C GLY A 43 5.17 18.34 0.22
N LEU A 44 4.89 17.30 1.01
CA LEU A 44 5.86 16.23 1.25
C LEU A 44 6.10 15.42 -0.02
N SER A 45 7.37 15.16 -0.32
CA SER A 45 7.74 14.33 -1.46
C SER A 45 7.22 12.90 -1.30
N CYS A 46 6.67 12.34 -2.39
CA CYS A 46 6.27 10.94 -2.45
C CYS A 46 7.42 10.00 -2.04
N ARG A 47 8.64 10.32 -2.44
CA ARG A 47 9.86 9.53 -2.17
C ARG A 47 10.28 9.54 -0.71
N TYR A 48 9.87 10.54 0.04
CA TYR A 48 10.14 10.58 1.48
C TYR A 48 9.51 9.38 2.21
N CYS A 49 8.29 9.01 1.80
CA CYS A 49 7.56 7.87 2.37
C CYS A 49 7.73 6.59 1.52
N HIS A 50 7.78 6.73 0.19
CA HIS A 50 7.88 5.62 -0.76
C HIS A 50 9.29 5.53 -1.35
N SER A 51 10.26 5.22 -0.52
CA SER A 51 11.68 5.22 -0.91
C SER A 51 12.07 4.14 -1.94
N ALA A 52 11.27 3.07 -2.08
CA ALA A 52 11.54 1.98 -3.01
C ALA A 52 11.14 2.28 -4.46
N VAL A 53 10.37 3.33 -4.71
CA VAL A 53 9.75 3.63 -6.02
C VAL A 53 10.75 3.82 -7.17
N GLU A 54 12.01 4.15 -6.88
CA GLU A 54 13.02 4.39 -7.91
C GLU A 54 13.72 3.11 -8.40
N TYR A 55 13.66 2.02 -7.63
CA TYR A 55 14.45 0.81 -7.92
C TYR A 55 13.65 -0.49 -7.76
N ALA A 56 12.38 -0.41 -7.38
CA ALA A 56 11.51 -1.57 -7.24
C ALA A 56 10.20 -1.38 -8.01
N PRO A 57 9.56 -2.46 -8.47
CA PRO A 57 8.28 -2.39 -9.17
C PRO A 57 7.08 -2.08 -8.24
N TYR A 58 7.32 -1.76 -6.99
CA TYR A 58 6.33 -1.38 -6.00
C TYR A 58 6.84 -0.22 -5.15
N ALA A 59 5.96 0.66 -4.74
CA ALA A 59 6.33 1.85 -3.97
C ALA A 59 6.74 1.52 -2.52
N GLY A 60 6.27 0.41 -1.98
CA GLY A 60 6.44 0.05 -0.58
C GLY A 60 5.57 0.88 0.38
N LEU A 61 5.45 0.40 1.60
CA LEU A 61 4.88 1.17 2.70
C LEU A 61 6.01 1.77 3.53
N PRO A 62 5.92 3.02 3.97
CA PRO A 62 6.91 3.59 4.87
C PRO A 62 6.89 2.86 6.22
N PRO A 63 8.03 2.67 6.86
CA PRO A 63 8.07 2.18 8.23
C PRO A 63 7.48 3.23 9.19
N THR A 64 7.00 2.80 10.34
CA THR A 64 6.34 3.68 11.31
C THR A 64 7.25 4.80 11.82
N GLU A 65 8.54 4.55 11.87
CA GLU A 65 9.58 5.53 12.24
C GLU A 65 9.53 6.76 11.32
N THR A 66 9.22 6.58 10.04
CA THR A 66 9.08 7.71 9.10
C THR A 66 7.95 8.65 9.52
N CYS A 67 6.83 8.10 9.99
CA CYS A 67 5.72 8.88 10.53
C CYS A 67 6.15 9.64 11.80
N MET A 68 6.89 8.97 12.66
CA MET A 68 7.31 9.49 13.95
C MET A 68 8.40 10.56 13.85
N THR A 69 9.08 10.75 12.71
CA THR A 69 10.00 11.87 12.53
C THR A 69 9.32 13.23 12.74
N CYS A 70 8.04 13.34 12.41
CA CYS A 70 7.23 14.54 12.65
C CYS A 70 6.27 14.35 13.83
N HIS A 71 5.63 13.19 13.92
CA HIS A 71 4.56 12.95 14.89
C HIS A 71 5.03 12.74 16.34
N LEU A 72 6.31 12.71 16.59
CA LEU A 72 6.84 12.89 17.96
C LEU A 72 6.52 14.27 18.51
N TYR A 73 6.37 15.28 17.64
CA TYR A 73 6.15 16.67 18.03
C TYR A 73 4.82 17.22 17.50
N VAL A 74 4.36 16.71 16.36
CA VAL A 74 3.13 17.15 15.71
C VAL A 74 2.02 16.16 16.04
N LYS A 75 1.03 16.60 16.82
CA LYS A 75 -0.11 15.80 17.29
C LYS A 75 0.33 14.49 17.97
N PRO A 76 1.30 14.51 18.91
CA PRO A 76 1.87 13.29 19.50
C PRO A 76 0.81 12.44 20.19
N ASP A 77 -0.24 13.04 20.73
CA ASP A 77 -1.30 12.34 21.49
C ASP A 77 -2.53 11.97 20.65
N SER A 78 -2.43 12.10 19.31
CA SER A 78 -3.55 11.75 18.44
C SER A 78 -3.88 10.25 18.56
N PRO A 79 -5.15 9.89 18.79
CA PRO A 79 -5.57 8.49 18.83
C PRO A 79 -5.34 7.76 17.51
N ASN A 80 -5.33 8.49 16.39
CA ASN A 80 -5.04 7.93 15.06
C ASN A 80 -3.60 7.40 14.92
N LEU A 81 -2.69 7.83 15.81
CA LEU A 81 -1.30 7.39 15.83
C LEU A 81 -1.04 6.21 16.79
N ALA A 82 -2.05 5.69 17.46
CA ALA A 82 -1.88 4.61 18.43
C ALA A 82 -1.21 3.35 17.84
N LEU A 83 -1.47 3.07 16.55
CA LEU A 83 -0.87 1.92 15.84
C LEU A 83 0.48 2.23 15.18
N VAL A 84 0.93 3.49 15.24
CA VAL A 84 2.19 3.92 14.64
C VAL A 84 3.30 4.06 15.68
N ARG A 85 2.95 4.17 16.95
CA ARG A 85 3.84 4.30 18.11
C ARG A 85 4.44 2.98 18.56
#